data_d32499db3cfade1411ab58fe7d5b8b51
#
_entry.id   d32499db3cfade1411ab58fe7d5b8b51
#
_cell.length_a   1.000
_cell.length_b   1.000
_cell.length_c   1.000
_cell.angle_alpha   90.00
_cell.angle_beta   90.00
_cell.angle_gamma   90.00
#
_symmetry.space_group_name_H-M   'P 1'
#
loop_
_entity.id
_entity.type
_entity.pdbx_description
1 polymer ?
#
loop_
_entity_poly.entity_id
_entity_poly.type
_entity_poly.pdbx_seq_one_letter_code
_entity_poly.pdbx_strand_id
1 'polypeptide(L)'
;RGLGDVYKRQLLDFCYTEVDINGCIRKLEDAFHFRMPANVECIAEFGMKKCYIYTEKNRLSQVLGNYLSNAIKYTTQGSITVGYHPPKDGNMRFYVRDTGCGISPEKQQAIFQRFVKLDNFKQGTGLGLSICQMIAEKMHATVGVSSEIGKGSEFWIEIPYQPIHTV
;
A
#
# COMPACT_ATOMS: atom_id res chain seq x y z
N ARG A 1 23.18 -15.33 1.61
CA ARG A 1 22.20 -15.01 0.57
C ARG A 1 20.83 -15.34 1.06
N GLY A 2 20.01 -14.39 1.21
CA GLY A 2 18.71 -14.60 1.79
C GLY A 2 17.64 -13.92 0.99
N LEU A 3 16.57 -13.62 1.70
CA LEU A 3 15.43 -12.94 1.13
C LEU A 3 15.78 -11.65 0.38
N GLY A 4 16.81 -10.93 0.82
CA GLY A 4 17.22 -9.70 0.15
C GLY A 4 17.63 -9.89 -1.31
N ASP A 5 18.36 -10.99 -1.61
CA ASP A 5 18.77 -11.28 -2.99
C ASP A 5 17.57 -11.67 -3.86
N VAL A 6 16.63 -12.43 -3.31
CA VAL A 6 15.42 -12.81 -4.03
C VAL A 6 14.59 -11.57 -4.36
N TYR A 7 14.39 -10.69 -3.39
CA TYR A 7 13.63 -9.46 -3.61
C TYR A 7 14.32 -8.53 -4.60
N LYS A 8 15.65 -8.42 -4.55
CA LYS A 8 16.38 -7.61 -5.53
C LYS A 8 16.17 -8.10 -6.96
N ARG A 9 16.16 -9.42 -7.17
CA ARG A 9 15.87 -9.99 -8.49
C ARG A 9 14.47 -9.65 -8.95
N GLN A 10 13.49 -9.81 -8.07
CA GLN A 10 12.09 -9.48 -8.38
C GLN A 10 11.92 -8.01 -8.75
N LEU A 11 12.64 -7.12 -8.07
CA LEU A 11 12.56 -5.68 -8.32
C LEU A 11 13.21 -5.24 -9.63
N LEU A 12 14.05 -6.11 -10.25
CA LEU A 12 14.62 -5.82 -11.57
C LEU A 12 13.63 -6.05 -12.71
N ASP A 13 12.60 -6.89 -12.47
CA ASP A 13 11.64 -7.28 -13.49
C ASP A 13 10.39 -6.42 -13.41
N PHE A 14 10.52 -5.13 -13.76
CA PHE A 14 9.39 -4.22 -13.81
C PHE A 14 8.80 -4.21 -15.21
N CYS A 15 7.47 -4.38 -15.28
CA CYS A 15 6.73 -4.41 -16.53
C CYS A 15 5.58 -3.42 -16.47
N TYR A 16 5.70 -2.34 -17.22
CA TYR A 16 4.65 -1.31 -17.30
C TYR A 16 3.65 -1.69 -18.38
N THR A 17 2.38 -1.67 -18.02
CA THR A 17 1.28 -2.00 -18.92
C THR A 17 0.09 -1.08 -18.65
N GLU A 18 -0.89 -1.16 -19.52
CA GLU A 18 -2.20 -0.56 -19.26
C GLU A 18 -2.90 -1.32 -18.15
N VAL A 19 -3.34 -0.61 -17.12
CA VAL A 19 -3.93 -1.22 -15.94
C VAL A 19 -5.28 -0.60 -15.63
N ASP A 20 -6.27 -1.47 -15.43
CA ASP A 20 -7.58 -1.12 -14.88
C ASP A 20 -7.43 -0.98 -13.37
N ILE A 21 -7.32 0.24 -12.89
CA ILE A 21 -7.07 0.53 -11.48
C ILE A 21 -8.25 0.09 -10.61
N ASN A 22 -9.47 0.38 -11.02
CA ASN A 22 -10.64 -0.05 -10.24
C ASN A 22 -10.70 -1.57 -10.13
N GLY A 23 -10.36 -2.27 -11.21
CA GLY A 23 -10.26 -3.73 -11.19
C GLY A 23 -9.19 -4.24 -10.21
N CYS A 24 -8.04 -3.57 -10.16
CA CYS A 24 -6.98 -3.90 -9.19
C CYS A 24 -7.44 -3.74 -7.75
N ILE A 25 -8.12 -2.64 -7.44
CA ILE A 25 -8.62 -2.37 -6.08
C ILE A 25 -9.67 -3.43 -5.70
N ARG A 26 -10.59 -3.78 -6.61
CA ARG A 26 -11.57 -4.84 -6.34
C ARG A 26 -10.92 -6.19 -6.06
N LYS A 27 -9.88 -6.53 -6.82
CA LYS A 27 -9.15 -7.79 -6.60
C LYS A 27 -8.47 -7.82 -5.24
N LEU A 28 -7.90 -6.69 -4.82
CA LEU A 28 -7.31 -6.58 -3.48
C LEU A 28 -8.36 -6.73 -2.40
N GLU A 29 -9.49 -6.06 -2.54
CA GLU A 29 -10.60 -6.19 -1.60
C GLU A 29 -11.06 -7.65 -1.49
N ASP A 30 -11.26 -8.31 -2.61
CA ASP A 30 -11.66 -9.71 -2.64
C ASP A 30 -10.63 -10.62 -1.98
N ALA A 31 -9.36 -10.41 -2.29
CA ALA A 31 -8.28 -11.23 -1.75
C ALA A 31 -8.13 -11.09 -0.23
N PHE A 32 -8.35 -9.90 0.30
CA PHE A 32 -8.16 -9.63 1.73
C PHE A 32 -9.44 -9.69 2.55
N HIS A 33 -10.60 -9.76 1.91
CA HIS A 33 -11.90 -9.79 2.58
C HIS A 33 -11.97 -10.89 3.66
N PHE A 34 -11.53 -12.09 3.33
CA PHE A 34 -11.59 -13.24 4.24
C PHE A 34 -10.53 -13.20 5.34
N ARG A 35 -9.56 -12.32 5.22
CA ARG A 35 -8.49 -12.15 6.21
C ARG A 35 -8.83 -11.09 7.26
N MET A 36 -9.93 -10.37 7.09
CA MET A 36 -10.32 -9.32 8.03
C MET A 36 -10.75 -9.93 9.36
N PRO A 37 -10.34 -9.31 10.50
CA PRO A 37 -10.89 -9.69 11.80
C PRO A 37 -12.42 -9.55 11.83
N ALA A 38 -13.06 -10.29 12.75
CA ALA A 38 -14.52 -10.40 12.77
C ALA A 38 -15.25 -9.05 12.87
N ASN A 39 -14.65 -8.05 13.55
CA ASN A 39 -15.27 -6.76 13.76
C ASN A 39 -14.65 -5.66 12.88
N VAL A 40 -14.02 -6.04 11.78
CA VAL A 40 -13.37 -5.11 10.87
C VAL A 40 -13.99 -5.22 9.48
N GLU A 41 -14.50 -4.10 8.99
CA GLU A 41 -15.06 -3.98 7.65
C GLU A 41 -13.96 -3.66 6.64
N CYS A 42 -14.01 -4.30 5.48
CA CYS A 42 -13.12 -4.02 4.37
C CYS A 42 -13.85 -3.16 3.35
N ILE A 43 -13.31 -1.98 3.06
CA ILE A 43 -13.95 -0.99 2.19
C ILE A 43 -13.02 -0.67 1.01
N ALA A 44 -13.59 -0.63 -0.19
CA ALA A 44 -12.89 -0.16 -1.38
C ALA A 44 -13.40 1.24 -1.76
N GLU A 45 -12.48 2.16 -2.02
CA GLU A 45 -12.82 3.52 -2.47
C GLU A 45 -12.22 3.79 -3.83
N PHE A 46 -13.04 4.26 -4.75
CA PHE A 46 -12.60 4.55 -6.11
C PHE A 46 -12.61 6.06 -6.34
N GLY A 47 -11.46 6.63 -6.66
CA GLY A 47 -11.36 8.07 -6.92
C GLY A 47 -12.00 8.49 -8.23
N MET A 48 -12.18 7.55 -9.16
CA MET A 48 -12.79 7.81 -10.46
C MET A 48 -13.73 6.66 -10.81
N LYS A 49 -14.74 6.95 -11.63
CA LYS A 49 -15.69 5.95 -12.09
C LYS A 49 -15.01 4.88 -12.95
N LYS A 50 -14.06 5.30 -13.79
CA LYS A 50 -13.17 4.43 -14.57
C LYS A 50 -11.77 5.02 -14.54
N CYS A 51 -10.77 4.17 -14.36
CA CYS A 51 -9.40 4.63 -14.29
C CYS A 51 -8.47 3.62 -14.94
N TYR A 52 -7.91 3.99 -16.08
CA TYR A 52 -6.93 3.19 -16.80
C TYR A 52 -5.67 4.01 -16.93
N ILE A 53 -4.57 3.51 -16.40
CA ILE A 53 -3.29 4.20 -16.44
C ILE A 53 -2.19 3.23 -16.85
N TYR A 54 -1.05 3.79 -17.27
CA TYR A 54 0.14 3.02 -17.58
C TYR A 54 0.99 2.93 -16.32
N THR A 55 1.09 1.74 -15.76
CA THR A 55 1.83 1.53 -14.51
C THR A 55 2.27 0.08 -14.34
N GLU A 56 2.94 -0.21 -13.24
CA GLU A 56 3.38 -1.55 -12.89
C GLU A 56 2.38 -2.19 -11.93
N LYS A 57 1.47 -2.99 -12.49
CA LYS A 57 0.35 -3.59 -11.77
C LYS A 57 0.79 -4.45 -10.60
N ASN A 58 1.76 -5.34 -10.82
CA ASN A 58 2.14 -6.32 -9.81
C ASN A 58 2.84 -5.66 -8.61
N ARG A 59 3.67 -4.67 -8.88
CA ARG A 59 4.38 -3.97 -7.82
C ARG A 59 3.46 -3.04 -7.03
N LEU A 60 2.56 -2.35 -7.70
CA LEU A 60 1.54 -1.55 -7.03
C LEU A 60 0.68 -2.42 -6.13
N SER A 61 0.22 -3.56 -6.63
CA SER A 61 -0.57 -4.52 -5.84
C SER A 61 0.22 -5.07 -4.66
N GLN A 62 1.51 -5.28 -4.82
CA GLN A 62 2.39 -5.75 -3.74
C GLN A 62 2.50 -4.71 -2.62
N VAL A 63 2.67 -3.44 -2.97
CA VAL A 63 2.72 -2.36 -1.98
C VAL A 63 1.40 -2.27 -1.21
N LEU A 64 0.29 -2.23 -1.93
CA LEU A 64 -1.03 -2.13 -1.29
C LEU A 64 -1.36 -3.37 -0.48
N GLY A 65 -0.95 -4.55 -0.93
CA GLY A 65 -1.10 -5.79 -0.18
C GLY A 65 -0.31 -5.77 1.13
N ASN A 66 0.91 -5.25 1.11
CA ASN A 66 1.71 -5.08 2.32
C ASN A 66 1.05 -4.12 3.30
N TYR A 67 0.50 -3.02 2.79
CA TYR A 67 -0.23 -2.07 3.63
C TYR A 67 -1.49 -2.70 4.24
N LEU A 68 -2.23 -3.48 3.45
CA LEU A 68 -3.41 -4.20 3.95
C LEU A 68 -3.04 -5.21 5.04
N SER A 69 -1.96 -5.96 4.85
CA SER A 69 -1.48 -6.90 5.85
C SER A 69 -1.13 -6.23 7.16
N ASN A 70 -0.47 -5.07 7.09
CA ASN A 70 -0.16 -4.28 8.30
C ASN A 70 -1.44 -3.77 8.96
N ALA A 71 -2.38 -3.26 8.18
CA ALA A 71 -3.64 -2.76 8.73
C ALA A 71 -4.40 -3.86 9.48
N ILE A 72 -4.42 -5.07 8.94
CA ILE A 72 -5.06 -6.22 9.59
C ILE A 72 -4.42 -6.55 10.93
N LYS A 73 -3.08 -6.47 11.01
CA LYS A 73 -2.37 -6.75 12.28
C LYS A 73 -2.73 -5.76 13.38
N TYR A 74 -2.99 -4.52 13.05
CA TYR A 74 -3.11 -3.45 14.03
C TYR A 74 -4.53 -2.91 14.19
N THR A 75 -5.51 -3.51 13.51
CA THR A 75 -6.91 -3.10 13.60
C THR A 75 -7.72 -4.27 14.14
N THR A 76 -8.31 -4.09 15.33
CA THR A 76 -9.14 -5.13 15.96
C THR A 76 -10.62 -4.87 15.79
N GLN A 77 -10.99 -3.62 15.51
CA GLN A 77 -12.37 -3.19 15.39
C GLN A 77 -12.43 -1.95 14.49
N GLY A 78 -13.46 -1.84 13.69
CA GLY A 78 -13.70 -0.70 12.84
C GLY A 78 -13.60 -1.04 11.37
N SER A 79 -12.70 -0.38 10.64
CA SER A 79 -12.61 -0.56 9.19
C SER A 79 -11.19 -0.42 8.65
N ILE A 80 -10.99 -1.06 7.51
CA ILE A 80 -9.78 -0.91 6.68
C ILE A 80 -10.25 -0.56 5.27
N THR A 81 -9.78 0.57 4.77
CA THR A 81 -10.17 1.09 3.46
C THR A 81 -8.97 1.06 2.52
N VAL A 82 -9.14 0.51 1.33
CA VAL A 82 -8.14 0.58 0.25
C VAL A 82 -8.73 1.40 -0.89
N GLY A 83 -7.96 2.36 -1.40
CA GLY A 83 -8.48 3.22 -2.43
C GLY A 83 -7.44 4.13 -3.04
N TYR A 84 -7.91 5.10 -3.83
CA TYR A 84 -7.05 6.09 -4.46
C TYR A 84 -7.83 7.38 -4.68
N HIS A 85 -7.08 8.47 -4.77
CA HIS A 85 -7.64 9.78 -5.12
C HIS A 85 -7.48 10.04 -6.61
N PRO A 86 -8.35 10.89 -7.20
CA PRO A 86 -8.13 11.31 -8.59
C PRO A 86 -6.74 11.93 -8.77
N PRO A 87 -6.17 11.85 -9.98
CA PRO A 87 -4.85 12.43 -10.22
C PRO A 87 -4.81 13.91 -9.85
N LYS A 88 -3.70 14.33 -9.26
CA LYS A 88 -3.48 15.72 -8.86
C LYS A 88 -2.01 16.07 -9.07
N ASP A 89 -1.75 17.19 -9.74
CA ASP A 89 -0.39 17.71 -9.96
C ASP A 89 0.56 16.67 -10.59
N GLY A 90 0.04 15.87 -11.53
CA GLY A 90 0.82 14.87 -12.25
C GLY A 90 1.06 13.58 -11.48
N ASN A 91 0.40 13.37 -10.34
CA ASN A 91 0.57 12.18 -9.51
C ASN A 91 -0.77 11.57 -9.11
N MET A 92 -0.74 10.29 -8.76
CA MET A 92 -1.88 9.60 -8.18
C MET A 92 -1.48 8.99 -6.85
N ARG A 93 -2.29 9.23 -5.83
CA ARG A 93 -2.06 8.67 -4.49
C ARG A 93 -3.01 7.51 -4.24
N PHE A 94 -2.41 6.36 -3.92
CA PHE A 94 -3.12 5.17 -3.46
C PHE A 94 -2.89 5.04 -1.96
N TYR A 95 -3.89 4.56 -1.23
CA TYR A 95 -3.80 4.50 0.22
C TYR A 95 -4.51 3.28 0.81
N VAL A 96 -4.08 2.91 2.01
CA VAL A 96 -4.77 1.98 2.88
C VAL A 96 -4.94 2.69 4.21
N ARG A 97 -6.18 2.91 4.60
CA ARG A 97 -6.55 3.61 5.84
C ARG A 97 -7.16 2.63 6.82
N ASP A 98 -6.71 2.67 8.07
CA ASP A 98 -7.28 1.82 9.12
C ASP A 98 -7.69 2.66 10.32
N THR A 99 -8.56 2.08 11.13
CA THR A 99 -9.02 2.67 12.40
C THR A 99 -8.37 1.98 13.59
N GLY A 100 -7.12 1.53 13.42
CA GLY A 100 -6.38 0.80 14.43
C GLY A 100 -5.72 1.67 15.48
N CYS A 101 -4.68 1.14 16.11
CA CYS A 101 -4.03 1.79 17.25
C CYS A 101 -3.22 3.04 16.89
N GLY A 102 -2.89 3.23 15.63
CA GLY A 102 -2.03 4.34 15.21
C GLY A 102 -0.55 4.09 15.53
N ILE A 103 0.28 5.03 15.10
CA ILE A 103 1.74 4.93 15.19
C ILE A 103 2.27 6.23 15.77
N SER A 104 3.16 6.14 16.78
CA SER A 104 3.77 7.32 17.37
C SER A 104 4.62 8.09 16.37
N PRO A 105 4.76 9.42 16.51
CA PRO A 105 5.57 10.22 15.58
C PRO A 105 7.00 9.71 15.44
N GLU A 106 7.62 9.26 16.52
CA GLU A 106 8.99 8.74 16.50
C GLU A 106 9.12 7.51 15.62
N LYS A 107 8.13 6.61 15.66
CA LYS A 107 8.12 5.41 14.85
C LYS A 107 7.80 5.69 13.39
N GLN A 108 6.97 6.71 13.11
CA GLN A 108 6.59 7.03 11.73
C GLN A 108 7.77 7.37 10.85
N GLN A 109 8.81 7.99 11.40
CA GLN A 109 9.99 8.37 10.63
C GLN A 109 10.83 7.16 10.22
N ALA A 110 10.74 6.06 10.93
CA ALA A 110 11.64 4.92 10.78
C ALA A 110 10.99 3.66 10.16
N ILE A 111 9.67 3.61 10.02
CA ILE A 111 8.97 2.37 9.70
C ILE A 111 9.26 1.83 8.29
N PHE A 112 9.72 2.67 7.36
CA PHE A 112 10.08 2.24 6.01
C PHE A 112 11.55 1.82 5.91
N GLN A 113 12.30 1.96 6.98
CA GLN A 113 13.68 1.50 7.00
C GLN A 113 13.72 -0.03 7.09
N ARG A 114 14.80 -0.61 6.55
CA ARG A 114 14.97 -2.06 6.54
C ARG A 114 15.06 -2.60 7.96
N PHE A 115 14.33 -3.70 8.22
CA PHE A 115 14.33 -4.43 9.50
C PHE A 115 13.68 -3.72 10.67
N VAL A 116 13.01 -2.60 10.46
CA VAL A 116 12.24 -1.94 11.52
C VAL A 116 10.89 -2.63 11.68
N LYS A 117 10.49 -2.90 12.93
CA LYS A 117 9.18 -3.45 13.25
C LYS A 117 8.32 -2.37 13.89
N LEU A 118 7.04 -2.34 13.53
CA LEU A 118 6.09 -1.40 14.12
C LEU A 118 5.84 -1.67 15.58
N ASP A 119 5.80 -2.95 15.97
CA ASP A 119 5.50 -3.38 17.32
C ASP A 119 6.30 -4.64 17.63
N ASN A 120 7.09 -4.60 18.69
CA ASN A 120 7.92 -5.73 19.10
C ASN A 120 7.10 -6.94 19.55
N PHE A 121 5.84 -6.74 19.94
CA PHE A 121 4.97 -7.81 20.40
C PHE A 121 4.18 -8.45 19.27
N LYS A 122 4.14 -7.82 18.11
CA LYS A 122 3.43 -8.33 16.94
C LYS A 122 4.42 -8.91 15.95
N GLN A 123 4.13 -10.08 15.45
CA GLN A 123 4.97 -10.74 14.47
C GLN A 123 4.98 -9.93 13.19
N GLY A 124 6.12 -9.43 12.82
CA GLY A 124 6.32 -8.71 11.59
C GLY A 124 7.80 -8.70 11.27
N THR A 125 8.14 -8.83 10.00
CA THR A 125 9.54 -8.88 9.59
C THR A 125 10.16 -7.50 9.47
N GLY A 126 9.35 -6.45 9.32
CA GLY A 126 9.84 -5.13 8.96
C GLY A 126 10.26 -5.02 7.49
N LEU A 127 10.35 -6.16 6.79
CA LEU A 127 10.74 -6.17 5.39
C LEU A 127 9.63 -5.68 4.47
N GLY A 128 8.36 -5.87 4.84
CA GLY A 128 7.23 -5.45 4.01
C GLY A 128 7.27 -3.98 3.65
N LEU A 129 7.50 -3.11 4.64
CA LEU A 129 7.53 -1.67 4.40
C LEU A 129 8.83 -1.22 3.72
N SER A 130 9.97 -1.85 4.03
CA SER A 130 11.22 -1.54 3.34
C SER A 130 11.15 -1.95 1.85
N ILE A 131 10.46 -3.03 1.55
CA ILE A 131 10.20 -3.44 0.17
C ILE A 131 9.33 -2.41 -0.55
N CYS A 132 8.33 -1.87 0.14
CA CYS A 132 7.51 -0.78 -0.42
C CYS A 132 8.39 0.43 -0.81
N GLN A 133 9.35 0.79 0.04
CA GLN A 133 10.28 1.86 -0.25
C GLN A 133 11.13 1.54 -1.49
N MET A 134 11.63 0.32 -1.60
CA MET A 134 12.43 -0.10 -2.75
C MET A 134 11.63 -0.09 -4.05
N ILE A 135 10.39 -0.56 -4.00
CA ILE A 135 9.49 -0.53 -5.15
C ILE A 135 9.22 0.92 -5.57
N ALA A 136 8.91 1.78 -4.60
CA ALA A 136 8.65 3.18 -4.88
C ALA A 136 9.83 3.86 -5.56
N GLU A 137 11.05 3.61 -5.09
CA GLU A 137 12.26 4.16 -5.72
C GLU A 137 12.36 3.74 -7.19
N LYS A 138 12.09 2.48 -7.50
CA LYS A 138 12.12 1.97 -8.88
C LYS A 138 11.01 2.55 -9.75
N MET A 139 9.87 2.90 -9.17
CA MET A 139 8.74 3.47 -9.89
C MET A 139 8.77 5.01 -9.93
N HIS A 140 9.79 5.63 -9.39
CA HIS A 140 9.86 7.08 -9.21
C HIS A 140 8.66 7.60 -8.40
N ALA A 141 8.23 6.79 -7.44
CA ALA A 141 7.11 7.07 -6.56
C ALA A 141 7.61 7.42 -5.17
N THR A 142 6.72 7.93 -4.34
CA THR A 142 6.99 8.19 -2.93
C THR A 142 6.02 7.40 -2.07
N VAL A 143 6.47 7.02 -0.87
CA VAL A 143 5.64 6.34 0.12
C VAL A 143 5.66 7.12 1.41
N GLY A 144 4.62 6.94 2.21
CA GLY A 144 4.55 7.61 3.50
C GLY A 144 3.42 7.09 4.34
N VAL A 145 3.29 7.71 5.51
CA VAL A 145 2.25 7.37 6.47
C VAL A 145 1.77 8.65 7.16
N SER A 146 0.47 8.72 7.39
CA SER A 146 -0.15 9.70 8.28
C SER A 146 -0.85 8.92 9.36
N SER A 147 -0.55 9.19 10.63
CA SER A 147 -1.08 8.39 11.72
C SER A 147 -1.22 9.22 12.99
N GLU A 148 -2.20 8.84 13.79
CA GLU A 148 -2.43 9.42 15.11
C GLU A 148 -2.78 8.30 16.07
N ILE A 149 -2.06 8.23 17.20
CA ILE A 149 -2.28 7.20 18.23
C ILE A 149 -3.75 7.26 18.68
N GLY A 150 -4.39 6.10 18.70
CA GLY A 150 -5.78 5.97 19.11
C GLY A 150 -6.80 6.23 18.01
N LYS A 151 -6.38 6.69 16.84
CA LYS A 151 -7.29 7.00 15.73
C LYS A 151 -7.07 6.14 14.50
N GLY A 152 -5.84 5.71 14.26
CA GLY A 152 -5.51 4.86 13.13
C GLY A 152 -4.41 5.41 12.26
N SER A 153 -4.25 4.80 11.10
CA SER A 153 -3.15 5.12 10.19
C SER A 153 -3.63 5.12 8.75
N GLU A 154 -2.97 5.92 7.93
CA GLU A 154 -3.14 5.89 6.48
C GLU A 154 -1.76 5.77 5.85
N PHE A 155 -1.50 4.61 5.25
CA PHE A 155 -0.30 4.35 4.48
C PHE A 155 -0.58 4.63 3.02
N TRP A 156 0.36 5.27 2.33
CA TRP A 156 0.12 5.66 0.94
C TRP A 156 1.35 5.45 0.07
N ILE A 157 1.08 5.35 -1.22
CA ILE A 157 2.09 5.43 -2.28
C ILE A 157 1.56 6.41 -3.32
N GLU A 158 2.41 7.34 -3.75
CA GLU A 158 2.08 8.33 -4.76
C GLU A 158 2.96 8.09 -5.97
N ILE A 159 2.32 7.74 -7.09
CA ILE A 159 3.00 7.38 -8.34
C ILE A 159 2.84 8.48 -9.37
N PRO A 160 3.80 8.63 -10.31
CA PRO A 160 3.60 9.51 -11.45
C PRO A 160 2.38 9.06 -12.25
N TYR A 161 1.52 10.00 -12.61
CA TYR A 161 0.33 9.73 -13.38
C TYR A 161 0.64 9.75 -14.88
N GLN A 162 0.40 8.61 -15.53
CA GLN A 162 0.54 8.48 -16.96
C GLN A 162 -0.79 7.98 -17.52
N PRO A 163 -1.63 8.88 -18.02
CA PRO A 163 -2.91 8.49 -18.62
C PRO A 163 -2.66 7.73 -19.92
N ILE A 164 -3.57 6.83 -20.22
CA ILE A 164 -3.54 6.14 -21.50
C ILE A 164 -4.13 7.07 -22.54
N HIS A 165 -3.35 7.35 -23.57
CA HIS A 165 -3.82 8.14 -24.68
C HIS A 165 -4.61 7.24 -25.63
N THR A 166 -5.92 7.42 -25.64
CA THR A 166 -6.75 6.84 -26.68
C THR A 166 -6.64 7.74 -27.90
N VAL A 167 -6.11 7.18 -28.96
CA VAL A 167 -6.07 7.89 -30.24
C VAL A 167 -7.41 7.78 -30.93
#